data_239c217eaffc61aeeb59b9fa1010d7cb
#
_entry.id   239c217eaffc61aeeb59b9fa1010d7cb
#
_cell.length_a   1.000
_cell.length_b   1.000
_cell.length_c   1.000
_cell.angle_alpha   90.00
_cell.angle_beta   90.00
_cell.angle_gamma   90.00
#
_symmetry.space_group_name_H-M   'P 1'
#
loop_
_entity.id
_entity.type
_entity.pdbx_description
1 polymer ?
#
loop_
_entity_poly.entity_id
_entity_poly.type
_entity_poly.pdbx_seq_one_letter_code
_entity_poly.pdbx_strand_id
1 'polypeptide(L)'
;WLSMLRHETEAATGAVTVQQILSLTVSLGLAPEEINTAVFARDVSAFVGDRFEILTAEDLIVFLWGLQRLVPSGHLTAFFARGLKQVFRVWPELQVTAQLSAQRLTQLSDVLVTVRQEGTWDQDLSRLQDLVLRDLSESVQFCVADGLAELLEIWTGNEKFWRHYRDFTEAVVKRLEELLLESGDLEEVLPVLQAALGIPGLVASLPGRARHVLASA
;
A
#
# COMPACT_ATOMS: atom_id res chain seq x y z
N TRP A 1 21.77 -15.56 -6.67
CA TRP A 1 20.54 -16.33 -6.87
C TRP A 1 20.01 -16.19 -8.29
N LEU A 2 19.76 -14.99 -8.78
CA LEU A 2 19.30 -14.76 -10.18
C LEU A 2 20.38 -15.09 -11.21
N SER A 3 21.67 -14.99 -10.89
CA SER A 3 22.74 -15.50 -11.74
C SER A 3 22.74 -17.02 -11.80
N MET A 4 22.44 -17.72 -10.70
CA MET A 4 22.21 -19.16 -10.70
C MET A 4 20.95 -19.52 -11.49
N LEU A 5 19.86 -18.81 -11.30
CA LEU A 5 18.64 -18.98 -12.08
C LEU A 5 18.85 -18.69 -13.57
N ARG A 6 19.70 -17.72 -13.94
CA ARG A 6 20.09 -17.48 -15.34
C ARG A 6 20.85 -18.66 -15.95
N HIS A 7 21.78 -19.22 -15.22
CA HIS A 7 22.56 -20.38 -15.72
C HIS A 7 21.73 -21.67 -15.78
N GLU A 8 20.80 -21.86 -14.85
CA GLU A 8 19.90 -23.03 -14.89
C GLU A 8 18.77 -22.87 -15.93
N THR A 9 18.33 -21.65 -16.24
CA THR A 9 17.28 -21.41 -17.24
C THR A 9 17.78 -21.43 -18.69
N GLU A 10 19.08 -21.26 -18.93
CA GLU A 10 19.67 -21.51 -20.26
C GLU A 10 19.78 -23.03 -20.57
N ALA A 11 19.77 -23.87 -19.53
CA ALA A 11 19.84 -25.33 -19.65
C ALA A 11 18.50 -26.06 -19.52
N ALA A 12 17.48 -25.44 -18.92
CA ALA A 12 16.16 -26.02 -18.75
C ALA A 12 15.12 -25.06 -19.38
N THR A 13 14.30 -25.58 -20.27
CA THR A 13 13.22 -24.91 -21.03
C THR A 13 12.11 -24.27 -20.18
N GLY A 14 12.44 -23.77 -19.00
CA GLY A 14 11.54 -23.08 -18.08
C GLY A 14 12.02 -21.66 -17.78
N ALA A 15 11.71 -20.69 -18.65
CA ALA A 15 11.91 -19.28 -18.33
C ALA A 15 11.16 -18.95 -17.05
N VAL A 16 11.86 -18.42 -16.03
CA VAL A 16 11.21 -17.88 -14.83
C VAL A 16 10.25 -16.79 -15.30
N THR A 17 8.97 -16.98 -15.07
CA THR A 17 7.95 -16.02 -15.48
C THR A 17 7.99 -14.81 -14.55
N VAL A 18 7.59 -13.64 -15.08
CA VAL A 18 7.42 -12.44 -14.26
C VAL A 18 6.51 -12.74 -13.07
N GLN A 19 5.46 -13.55 -13.26
CA GLN A 19 4.53 -13.95 -12.21
C GLN A 19 5.20 -14.71 -11.05
N GLN A 20 6.16 -15.58 -11.35
CA GLN A 20 6.95 -16.29 -10.33
C GLN A 20 7.84 -15.33 -9.53
N ILE A 21 8.43 -14.33 -10.20
CA ILE A 21 9.21 -13.29 -9.54
C ILE A 21 8.33 -12.43 -8.63
N LEU A 22 7.14 -12.04 -9.10
CA LEU A 22 6.17 -11.29 -8.31
C LEU A 22 5.77 -12.05 -7.05
N SER A 23 5.37 -13.31 -7.20
CA SER A 23 4.97 -14.17 -6.07
C SER A 23 6.11 -14.35 -5.07
N LEU A 24 7.34 -14.55 -5.54
CA LEU A 24 8.52 -14.69 -4.68
C LEU A 24 8.83 -13.37 -3.95
N THR A 25 8.74 -12.24 -4.65
CA THR A 25 8.98 -10.91 -4.05
C THR A 25 8.00 -10.63 -2.91
N VAL A 26 6.72 -10.91 -3.12
CA VAL A 26 5.68 -10.75 -2.08
C VAL A 26 5.94 -11.70 -0.91
N SER A 27 6.22 -12.98 -1.19
CA SER A 27 6.48 -13.98 -0.15
C SER A 27 7.69 -13.62 0.70
N LEU A 28 8.77 -13.12 0.08
CA LEU A 28 9.95 -12.65 0.80
C LEU A 28 9.69 -11.37 1.57
N GLY A 29 8.89 -10.43 1.04
CA GLY A 29 8.50 -9.21 1.73
C GLY A 29 7.66 -9.45 2.99
N LEU A 30 7.03 -10.61 3.09
CA LEU A 30 6.27 -11.06 4.26
C LEU A 30 7.09 -11.98 5.19
N ALA A 31 8.33 -12.35 4.81
CA ALA A 31 9.18 -13.23 5.59
C ALA A 31 9.87 -12.49 6.75
N PRO A 32 10.24 -13.19 7.85
CA PRO A 32 11.02 -12.59 8.92
C PRO A 32 12.39 -12.07 8.44
N GLU A 33 12.91 -11.04 9.12
CA GLU A 33 14.07 -10.21 8.75
C GLU A 33 15.44 -10.93 8.58
N GLU A 34 15.52 -12.24 8.72
CA GLU A 34 16.78 -12.99 8.69
C GLU A 34 17.41 -13.20 7.30
N ILE A 35 16.73 -12.79 6.23
CA ILE A 35 17.20 -13.00 4.85
C ILE A 35 17.86 -11.71 4.33
N ASN A 36 19.10 -11.82 3.86
CA ASN A 36 19.75 -10.71 3.14
C ASN A 36 19.07 -10.49 1.77
N THR A 37 18.03 -9.69 1.77
CA THR A 37 17.15 -9.45 0.63
C THR A 37 17.66 -8.34 -0.31
N ALA A 38 18.67 -7.57 0.08
CA ALA A 38 19.15 -6.41 -0.68
C ALA A 38 19.69 -6.79 -2.08
N VAL A 39 20.43 -7.90 -2.19
CA VAL A 39 20.94 -8.39 -3.49
C VAL A 39 19.79 -8.86 -4.37
N PHE A 40 18.86 -9.63 -3.79
CA PHE A 40 17.66 -10.08 -4.49
C PHE A 40 16.84 -8.90 -5.01
N ALA A 41 16.57 -7.92 -4.16
CA ALA A 41 15.79 -6.74 -4.50
C ALA A 41 16.42 -5.94 -5.64
N ARG A 42 17.77 -5.75 -5.62
CA ARG A 42 18.50 -5.08 -6.69
C ARG A 42 18.37 -5.84 -8.02
N ASP A 43 18.59 -7.14 -8.01
CA ASP A 43 18.58 -7.95 -9.23
C ASP A 43 17.16 -8.06 -9.81
N VAL A 44 16.15 -8.18 -8.95
CA VAL A 44 14.73 -8.19 -9.35
C VAL A 44 14.31 -6.84 -9.90
N SER A 45 14.71 -5.73 -9.26
CA SER A 45 14.38 -4.39 -9.76
C SER A 45 14.99 -4.11 -11.12
N ALA A 46 16.23 -4.58 -11.37
CA ALA A 46 16.85 -4.48 -12.69
C ALA A 46 16.09 -5.31 -13.74
N PHE A 47 15.68 -6.53 -13.39
CA PHE A 47 14.96 -7.40 -14.32
C PHE A 47 13.56 -6.89 -14.65
N VAL A 48 12.79 -6.46 -13.65
CA VAL A 48 11.40 -6.02 -13.82
C VAL A 48 11.33 -4.58 -14.34
N GLY A 49 12.33 -3.75 -14.02
CA GLY A 49 12.33 -2.33 -14.39
C GLY A 49 12.21 -2.05 -15.88
N ASP A 50 12.77 -2.90 -16.72
CA ASP A 50 12.66 -2.79 -18.18
C ASP A 50 11.36 -3.40 -18.73
N ARG A 51 10.50 -3.93 -17.84
CA ARG A 51 9.30 -4.68 -18.19
C ARG A 51 8.02 -4.15 -17.54
N PHE A 52 8.04 -2.96 -16.96
CA PHE A 52 6.84 -2.37 -16.34
C PHE A 52 5.63 -2.33 -17.27
N GLU A 53 5.86 -2.13 -18.57
CA GLU A 53 4.79 -2.00 -19.58
C GLU A 53 4.04 -3.30 -19.84
N ILE A 54 4.62 -4.45 -19.50
CA ILE A 54 3.96 -5.76 -19.69
C ILE A 54 3.23 -6.25 -18.43
N LEU A 55 3.38 -5.54 -17.30
CA LEU A 55 2.68 -5.85 -16.07
C LEU A 55 1.29 -5.22 -16.06
N THR A 56 0.32 -5.96 -15.52
CA THR A 56 -0.94 -5.32 -15.15
C THR A 56 -0.69 -4.30 -14.03
N ALA A 57 -1.57 -3.33 -13.88
CA ALA A 57 -1.42 -2.37 -12.78
C ALA A 57 -1.50 -3.05 -11.41
N GLU A 58 -2.36 -4.05 -11.24
CA GLU A 58 -2.45 -4.83 -10.00
C GLU A 58 -1.14 -5.54 -9.68
N ASP A 59 -0.56 -6.25 -10.66
CA ASP A 59 0.72 -6.94 -10.50
C ASP A 59 1.83 -5.96 -10.15
N LEU A 60 1.84 -4.80 -10.81
CA LEU A 60 2.84 -3.76 -10.54
C LEU A 60 2.70 -3.18 -9.12
N ILE A 61 1.48 -2.90 -8.66
CA ILE A 61 1.22 -2.43 -7.29
C ILE A 61 1.72 -3.45 -6.26
N VAL A 62 1.33 -4.72 -6.42
CA VAL A 62 1.73 -5.81 -5.51
C VAL A 62 3.25 -5.98 -5.50
N PHE A 63 3.87 -5.90 -6.67
CA PHE A 63 5.31 -6.00 -6.79
C PHE A 63 6.05 -4.85 -6.10
N LEU A 64 5.65 -3.60 -6.35
CA LEU A 64 6.25 -2.43 -5.72
C LEU A 64 6.11 -2.49 -4.19
N TRP A 65 4.93 -2.85 -3.70
CA TRP A 65 4.67 -3.00 -2.27
C TRP A 65 5.51 -4.12 -1.64
N GLY A 66 5.59 -5.31 -2.26
CA GLY A 66 6.42 -6.40 -1.78
C GLY A 66 7.91 -6.05 -1.81
N LEU A 67 8.38 -5.38 -2.87
CA LEU A 67 9.77 -4.96 -3.01
C LEU A 67 10.16 -3.90 -1.98
N GLN A 68 9.27 -2.96 -1.66
CA GLN A 68 9.48 -1.94 -0.63
C GLN A 68 9.81 -2.56 0.74
N ARG A 69 9.15 -3.66 1.08
CA ARG A 69 9.37 -4.39 2.34
C ARG A 69 10.72 -5.12 2.40
N LEU A 70 11.34 -5.36 1.25
CA LEU A 70 12.63 -6.04 1.13
C LEU A 70 13.84 -5.11 1.17
N VAL A 71 13.63 -3.82 0.96
CA VAL A 71 14.73 -2.85 0.85
C VAL A 71 14.68 -1.83 1.98
N PRO A 72 15.85 -1.43 2.53
CA PRO A 72 15.92 -0.31 3.44
C PRO A 72 15.40 0.97 2.79
N SER A 73 14.81 1.85 3.61
CA SER A 73 14.34 3.17 3.17
C SER A 73 15.43 3.93 2.41
N GLY A 74 15.05 4.65 1.36
CA GLY A 74 15.95 5.41 0.48
C GLY A 74 16.59 4.60 -0.64
N HIS A 75 16.52 3.28 -0.58
CA HIS A 75 16.99 2.43 -1.66
C HIS A 75 15.92 2.28 -2.74
N LEU A 76 16.32 2.34 -4.00
CA LEU A 76 15.43 2.15 -5.15
C LEU A 76 14.32 3.22 -5.31
N THR A 77 14.41 4.38 -4.65
CA THR A 77 13.38 5.44 -4.73
C THR A 77 13.03 5.85 -6.16
N ALA A 78 14.03 6.02 -7.02
CA ALA A 78 13.82 6.33 -8.44
C ALA A 78 13.11 5.20 -9.19
N PHE A 79 13.36 3.95 -8.80
CA PHE A 79 12.68 2.78 -9.35
C PHE A 79 11.20 2.77 -8.95
N PHE A 80 10.90 3.00 -7.66
CA PHE A 80 9.53 3.10 -7.15
C PHE A 80 8.78 4.25 -7.84
N ALA A 81 9.38 5.44 -7.92
CA ALA A 81 8.78 6.58 -8.60
C ALA A 81 8.44 6.29 -10.07
N ARG A 82 9.32 5.57 -10.79
CA ARG A 82 9.07 5.14 -12.17
C ARG A 82 7.92 4.14 -12.26
N GLY A 83 7.87 3.17 -11.36
CA GLY A 83 6.77 2.19 -11.29
C GLY A 83 5.43 2.86 -10.99
N LEU A 84 5.39 3.78 -10.03
CA LEU A 84 4.19 4.57 -9.71
C LEU A 84 3.72 5.43 -10.89
N LYS A 85 4.63 6.02 -11.66
CA LYS A 85 4.27 6.75 -12.89
C LYS A 85 3.69 5.82 -13.96
N GLN A 86 4.14 4.58 -14.04
CA GLN A 86 3.53 3.60 -14.92
C GLN A 86 2.11 3.24 -14.44
N VAL A 87 1.89 3.05 -13.14
CA VAL A 87 0.53 2.88 -12.58
C VAL A 87 -0.35 4.09 -12.95
N PHE A 88 0.17 5.31 -12.81
CA PHE A 88 -0.56 6.53 -13.18
C PHE A 88 -0.97 6.57 -14.65
N ARG A 89 -0.09 6.14 -15.57
CA ARG A 89 -0.37 6.11 -17.01
C ARG A 89 -1.52 5.18 -17.37
N VAL A 90 -1.61 4.03 -16.72
CA VAL A 90 -2.67 3.03 -16.97
C VAL A 90 -3.91 3.24 -16.11
N TRP A 91 -3.92 4.23 -15.21
CA TRP A 91 -5.04 4.51 -14.31
C TRP A 91 -6.38 4.72 -15.01
N PRO A 92 -6.47 5.46 -16.13
CA PRO A 92 -7.73 5.62 -16.84
C PRO A 92 -8.33 4.29 -17.34
N GLU A 93 -7.48 3.33 -17.71
CA GLU A 93 -7.92 2.00 -18.16
C GLU A 93 -8.46 1.17 -17.00
N LEU A 94 -7.85 1.29 -15.82
CA LEU A 94 -8.30 0.62 -14.59
C LEU A 94 -9.71 1.06 -14.19
N GLN A 95 -10.02 2.34 -14.30
CA GLN A 95 -11.34 2.87 -13.95
C GLN A 95 -12.46 2.31 -14.86
N VAL A 96 -12.12 1.87 -16.06
CA VAL A 96 -13.09 1.32 -17.04
C VAL A 96 -13.23 -0.20 -16.90
N THR A 97 -12.15 -0.89 -16.53
CA THR A 97 -12.07 -2.35 -16.63
C THR A 97 -12.24 -3.08 -15.31
N ALA A 98 -11.74 -2.55 -14.23
CA ALA A 98 -11.89 -3.13 -12.89
C ALA A 98 -11.50 -2.08 -11.83
N GLN A 99 -12.40 -1.81 -10.88
CA GLN A 99 -12.03 -1.04 -9.69
C GLN A 99 -10.99 -1.84 -8.88
N LEU A 100 -9.89 -1.18 -8.51
CA LEU A 100 -8.92 -1.77 -7.59
C LEU A 100 -9.60 -2.04 -6.23
N SER A 101 -9.30 -3.18 -5.63
CA SER A 101 -9.78 -3.48 -4.28
C SER A 101 -9.20 -2.49 -3.27
N ALA A 102 -9.90 -2.28 -2.14
CA ALA A 102 -9.42 -1.46 -1.04
C ALA A 102 -8.01 -1.89 -0.60
N GLN A 103 -7.72 -3.19 -0.56
CA GLN A 103 -6.40 -3.72 -0.25
C GLN A 103 -5.32 -3.25 -1.24
N ARG A 104 -5.61 -3.26 -2.55
CA ARG A 104 -4.65 -2.77 -3.56
C ARG A 104 -4.42 -1.27 -3.46
N LEU A 105 -5.46 -0.52 -3.19
CA LEU A 105 -5.36 0.92 -2.96
C LEU A 105 -4.56 1.23 -1.68
N THR A 106 -4.71 0.44 -0.62
CA THR A 106 -3.92 0.54 0.61
C THR A 106 -2.44 0.26 0.34
N GLN A 107 -2.12 -0.83 -0.38
CA GLN A 107 -0.76 -1.17 -0.77
C GLN A 107 -0.12 -0.07 -1.63
N LEU A 108 -0.86 0.49 -2.57
CA LEU A 108 -0.40 1.61 -3.40
C LEU A 108 -0.15 2.87 -2.57
N SER A 109 -1.02 3.14 -1.59
CA SER A 109 -0.84 4.27 -0.65
C SER A 109 0.45 4.13 0.16
N ASP A 110 0.78 2.94 0.64
CA ASP A 110 2.01 2.66 1.38
C ASP A 110 3.26 2.99 0.54
N VAL A 111 3.29 2.53 -0.72
CA VAL A 111 4.39 2.86 -1.65
C VAL A 111 4.47 4.37 -1.93
N LEU A 112 3.33 5.04 -2.12
CA LEU A 112 3.28 6.50 -2.35
C LEU A 112 3.83 7.28 -1.16
N VAL A 113 3.46 6.90 0.07
CA VAL A 113 3.93 7.57 1.29
C VAL A 113 5.44 7.42 1.43
N THR A 114 5.97 6.23 1.21
CA THR A 114 7.41 5.97 1.26
C THR A 114 8.19 6.82 0.25
N VAL A 115 7.77 6.83 -1.01
CA VAL A 115 8.42 7.64 -2.07
C VAL A 115 8.35 9.13 -1.75
N ARG A 116 7.26 9.60 -1.15
CA ARG A 116 7.11 10.99 -0.72
C ARG A 116 8.06 11.36 0.40
N GLN A 117 8.26 10.50 1.38
CA GLN A 117 9.19 10.72 2.49
C GLN A 117 10.65 10.80 2.01
N GLU A 118 10.99 10.09 0.95
CA GLU A 118 12.32 10.02 0.37
C GLU A 118 12.65 11.17 -0.61
N GLY A 119 11.71 12.10 -0.82
CA GLY A 119 11.95 13.36 -1.55
C GLY A 119 11.84 13.28 -3.07
N THR A 120 11.45 12.14 -3.63
CA THR A 120 11.23 11.99 -5.09
C THR A 120 9.74 12.19 -5.41
N TRP A 121 9.26 13.43 -5.32
CA TRP A 121 7.86 13.76 -5.50
C TRP A 121 7.64 14.80 -6.57
N ASP A 122 6.76 14.52 -7.54
CA ASP A 122 6.40 15.44 -8.62
C ASP A 122 4.87 15.54 -8.79
N GLN A 123 4.45 16.26 -9.83
CA GLN A 123 3.05 16.51 -10.10
C GLN A 123 2.26 15.26 -10.48
N ASP A 124 2.87 14.31 -11.19
CA ASP A 124 2.20 13.06 -11.60
C ASP A 124 1.93 12.17 -10.38
N LEU A 125 2.88 12.08 -9.46
CA LEU A 125 2.71 11.36 -8.20
C LEU A 125 1.70 12.04 -7.28
N SER A 126 1.64 13.38 -7.27
CA SER A 126 0.58 14.10 -6.54
C SER A 126 -0.81 13.78 -7.10
N ARG A 127 -0.96 13.78 -8.42
CA ARG A 127 -2.22 13.42 -9.08
C ARG A 127 -2.60 11.96 -8.82
N LEU A 128 -1.64 11.04 -8.88
CA LEU A 128 -1.89 9.63 -8.54
C LEU A 128 -2.38 9.50 -7.11
N GLN A 129 -1.77 10.20 -6.15
CA GLN A 129 -2.21 10.21 -4.76
C GLN A 129 -3.67 10.70 -4.64
N ASP A 130 -4.04 11.79 -5.31
CA ASP A 130 -5.40 12.32 -5.28
C ASP A 130 -6.41 11.31 -5.84
N LEU A 131 -6.07 10.61 -6.91
CA LEU A 131 -6.89 9.56 -7.51
C LEU A 131 -7.07 8.37 -6.55
N VAL A 132 -5.97 7.88 -5.97
CA VAL A 132 -5.98 6.77 -5.00
C VAL A 132 -6.86 7.10 -3.79
N LEU A 133 -6.73 8.31 -3.24
CA LEU A 133 -7.49 8.72 -2.07
C LEU A 133 -8.98 8.92 -2.37
N ARG A 134 -9.32 9.39 -3.57
CA ARG A 134 -10.71 9.43 -4.01
C ARG A 134 -11.31 8.02 -4.07
N ASP A 135 -10.63 7.10 -4.74
CA ASP A 135 -11.11 5.72 -4.91
C ASP A 135 -11.11 4.95 -3.58
N LEU A 136 -10.17 5.26 -2.66
CA LEU A 136 -10.19 4.79 -1.27
C LEU A 136 -11.39 5.33 -0.50
N SER A 137 -11.75 6.61 -0.66
CA SER A 137 -12.91 7.20 0.02
C SER A 137 -14.21 6.44 -0.32
N GLU A 138 -14.31 5.95 -1.55
CA GLU A 138 -15.45 5.13 -2.00
C GLU A 138 -15.37 3.69 -1.50
N SER A 139 -14.15 3.15 -1.34
CA SER A 139 -13.91 1.73 -1.02
C SER A 139 -13.80 1.45 0.48
N VAL A 140 -13.48 2.46 1.29
CA VAL A 140 -13.20 2.31 2.73
C VAL A 140 -14.40 1.75 3.50
N GLN A 141 -15.62 1.98 3.02
CA GLN A 141 -16.85 1.42 3.60
C GLN A 141 -16.90 -0.12 3.58
N PHE A 142 -16.08 -0.76 2.76
CA PHE A 142 -15.99 -2.23 2.67
C PHE A 142 -14.79 -2.79 3.44
N CYS A 143 -13.97 -1.94 4.06
CA CYS A 143 -12.83 -2.40 4.84
C CYS A 143 -13.29 -3.11 6.10
N VAL A 144 -12.68 -4.26 6.39
CA VAL A 144 -12.73 -4.91 7.70
C VAL A 144 -11.79 -4.19 8.67
N ALA A 145 -11.88 -4.48 9.98
CA ALA A 145 -11.11 -3.79 11.01
C ALA A 145 -9.59 -3.82 10.74
N ASP A 146 -9.03 -4.98 10.43
CA ASP A 146 -7.59 -5.12 10.14
C ASP A 146 -7.15 -4.30 8.92
N GLY A 147 -7.93 -4.33 7.83
CA GLY A 147 -7.64 -3.56 6.63
C GLY A 147 -7.73 -2.06 6.85
N LEU A 148 -8.64 -1.60 7.71
CA LEU A 148 -8.74 -0.21 8.10
C LEU A 148 -7.59 0.20 9.03
N ALA A 149 -7.17 -0.69 9.94
CA ALA A 149 -6.02 -0.46 10.81
C ALA A 149 -4.73 -0.27 9.98
N GLU A 150 -4.45 -1.18 9.03
CA GLU A 150 -3.32 -1.07 8.11
C GLU A 150 -3.33 0.26 7.34
N LEU A 151 -4.50 0.67 6.83
CA LEU A 151 -4.66 1.94 6.14
C LEU A 151 -4.35 3.15 7.02
N LEU A 152 -4.80 3.12 8.28
CA LEU A 152 -4.56 4.19 9.25
C LEU A 152 -3.08 4.30 9.64
N GLU A 153 -2.39 3.17 9.80
CA GLU A 153 -0.97 3.12 10.13
C GLU A 153 -0.11 3.79 9.06
N ILE A 154 -0.42 3.61 7.78
CA ILE A 154 0.29 4.24 6.66
C ILE A 154 0.29 5.77 6.78
N TRP A 155 -0.81 6.35 7.25
CA TRP A 155 -0.98 7.79 7.34
C TRP A 155 -0.79 8.35 8.76
N THR A 156 -0.33 7.53 9.71
CA THR A 156 -0.03 7.96 11.08
C THR A 156 1.03 9.07 11.10
N GLY A 157 0.86 10.04 11.99
CA GLY A 157 1.82 11.16 12.13
C GLY A 157 1.69 12.28 11.10
N ASN A 158 0.81 12.15 10.10
CA ASN A 158 0.61 13.17 9.07
C ASN A 158 -0.68 13.98 9.29
N GLU A 159 -0.69 14.83 10.34
CA GLU A 159 -1.87 15.64 10.68
C GLU A 159 -2.36 16.56 9.53
N LYS A 160 -1.42 17.09 8.74
CA LYS A 160 -1.77 17.95 7.59
C LYS A 160 -2.51 17.18 6.51
N PHE A 161 -2.18 15.91 6.33
CA PHE A 161 -2.86 15.02 5.39
C PHE A 161 -4.35 14.89 5.75
N TRP A 162 -4.68 14.54 6.99
CA TRP A 162 -6.05 14.34 7.46
C TRP A 162 -6.92 15.61 7.36
N ARG A 163 -6.30 16.78 7.51
CA ARG A 163 -7.00 18.05 7.32
C ARG A 163 -7.22 18.40 5.84
N HIS A 164 -6.31 17.96 4.98
CA HIS A 164 -6.36 18.27 3.55
C HIS A 164 -7.38 17.39 2.82
N TYR A 165 -7.38 16.08 3.12
CA TYR A 165 -8.25 15.09 2.47
C TYR A 165 -9.50 14.82 3.30
N ARG A 166 -10.39 15.83 3.33
CA ARG A 166 -11.58 15.82 4.19
C ARG A 166 -12.54 14.68 3.86
N ASP A 167 -12.85 14.46 2.58
CA ASP A 167 -13.79 13.42 2.13
C ASP A 167 -13.31 12.03 2.53
N PHE A 168 -12.01 11.77 2.38
CA PHE A 168 -11.40 10.54 2.84
C PHE A 168 -11.47 10.40 4.37
N THR A 169 -11.18 11.47 5.11
CA THR A 169 -11.26 11.50 6.58
C THR A 169 -12.68 11.20 7.06
N GLU A 170 -13.68 11.81 6.44
CA GLU A 170 -15.11 11.59 6.77
C GLU A 170 -15.53 10.14 6.48
N ALA A 171 -15.09 9.56 5.36
CA ALA A 171 -15.36 8.16 5.02
C ALA A 171 -14.73 7.19 6.03
N VAL A 172 -13.49 7.46 6.45
CA VAL A 172 -12.78 6.67 7.49
C VAL A 172 -13.51 6.75 8.83
N VAL A 173 -13.88 7.96 9.27
CA VAL A 173 -14.63 8.17 10.54
C VAL A 173 -15.94 7.41 10.52
N LYS A 174 -16.68 7.50 9.41
CA LYS A 174 -17.95 6.79 9.25
C LYS A 174 -17.76 5.28 9.34
N ARG A 175 -16.76 4.72 8.63
CA ARG A 175 -16.50 3.28 8.68
C ARG A 175 -16.07 2.80 10.07
N LEU A 176 -15.28 3.60 10.77
CA LEU A 176 -14.88 3.32 12.15
C LEU A 176 -16.11 3.24 13.08
N GLU A 177 -17.07 4.17 12.92
CA GLU A 177 -18.33 4.12 13.67
C GLU A 177 -19.15 2.87 13.37
N GLU A 178 -19.27 2.51 12.08
CA GLU A 178 -19.97 1.30 11.66
C GLU A 178 -19.35 0.06 12.28
N LEU A 179 -18.02 -0.09 12.21
CA LEU A 179 -17.30 -1.21 12.82
C LEU A 179 -17.53 -1.30 14.33
N LEU A 180 -17.53 -0.17 15.04
CA LEU A 180 -17.82 -0.12 16.48
C LEU A 180 -19.27 -0.49 16.82
N LEU A 181 -20.21 -0.29 15.89
CA LEU A 181 -21.60 -0.66 16.08
C LEU A 181 -21.89 -2.10 15.67
N GLU A 182 -21.20 -2.60 14.64
CA GLU A 182 -21.36 -3.95 14.11
C GLU A 182 -20.68 -4.99 14.97
N SER A 183 -19.51 -4.64 15.53
CA SER A 183 -18.74 -5.57 16.37
C SER A 183 -19.40 -5.74 17.73
N GLY A 184 -19.74 -6.98 18.05
CA GLY A 184 -20.15 -7.37 19.39
C GLY A 184 -18.97 -7.54 20.35
N ASP A 185 -17.74 -7.58 19.82
CA ASP A 185 -16.51 -7.80 20.56
C ASP A 185 -15.52 -6.65 20.29
N LEU A 186 -15.09 -6.00 21.36
CA LEU A 186 -14.11 -4.91 21.27
C LEU A 186 -12.72 -5.40 20.84
N GLU A 187 -12.39 -6.68 21.05
CA GLU A 187 -11.09 -7.23 20.64
C GLU A 187 -10.92 -7.21 19.11
N GLU A 188 -12.01 -7.39 18.35
CA GLU A 188 -11.97 -7.34 16.89
C GLU A 188 -11.67 -5.93 16.33
N VAL A 189 -12.06 -4.89 17.06
CA VAL A 189 -11.87 -3.49 16.61
C VAL A 189 -10.68 -2.81 17.29
N LEU A 190 -10.04 -3.48 18.25
CA LEU A 190 -8.92 -2.92 19.00
C LEU A 190 -7.75 -2.47 18.11
N PRO A 191 -7.31 -3.22 17.08
CA PRO A 191 -6.23 -2.77 16.20
C PRO A 191 -6.54 -1.45 15.50
N VAL A 192 -7.76 -1.30 14.97
CA VAL A 192 -8.15 -0.08 14.26
C VAL A 192 -8.30 1.11 15.22
N LEU A 193 -8.73 0.86 16.46
CA LEU A 193 -8.81 1.90 17.48
C LEU A 193 -7.42 2.37 17.90
N GLN A 194 -6.47 1.46 18.08
CA GLN A 194 -5.07 1.79 18.38
C GLN A 194 -4.42 2.61 17.27
N ALA A 195 -4.61 2.21 16.00
CA ALA A 195 -4.13 2.97 14.85
C ALA A 195 -4.76 4.39 14.80
N ALA A 196 -6.08 4.50 15.06
CA ALA A 196 -6.78 5.78 15.08
C ALA A 196 -6.27 6.73 16.19
N LEU A 197 -5.89 6.20 17.35
CA LEU A 197 -5.30 7.00 18.44
C LEU A 197 -3.98 7.66 18.04
N GLY A 198 -3.22 7.07 17.15
CA GLY A 198 -2.00 7.65 16.55
C GLY A 198 -2.27 8.88 15.67
N ILE A 199 -3.54 9.23 15.42
CA ILE A 199 -3.93 10.29 14.49
C ILE A 199 -4.79 11.35 15.20
N PRO A 200 -4.18 12.38 15.82
CA PRO A 200 -4.91 13.37 16.64
C PRO A 200 -6.07 14.06 15.91
N GLY A 201 -5.88 14.37 14.63
CA GLY A 201 -6.93 15.00 13.81
C GLY A 201 -8.14 14.10 13.58
N LEU A 202 -7.93 12.80 13.46
CA LEU A 202 -8.98 11.80 13.30
C LEU A 202 -9.77 11.62 14.59
N VAL A 203 -9.09 11.47 15.73
CA VAL A 203 -9.72 11.32 17.04
C VAL A 203 -10.61 12.52 17.38
N ALA A 204 -10.17 13.74 17.03
CA ALA A 204 -10.97 14.95 17.23
C ALA A 204 -12.27 14.94 16.40
N SER A 205 -12.28 14.26 15.26
CA SER A 205 -13.44 14.14 14.37
C SER A 205 -14.40 13.00 14.77
N LEU A 206 -13.98 12.10 15.66
CA LEU A 206 -14.82 10.99 16.12
C LEU A 206 -16.03 11.52 16.93
N PRO A 207 -17.22 10.92 16.74
CA PRO A 207 -18.38 11.21 17.56
C PRO A 207 -18.14 10.92 19.03
N GLY A 208 -18.90 11.58 19.90
CA GLY A 208 -18.74 11.45 21.35
C GLY A 208 -18.80 10.02 21.87
N ARG A 209 -19.61 9.16 21.23
CA ARG A 209 -19.76 7.76 21.59
C ARG A 209 -18.51 6.93 21.31
N ALA A 210 -17.90 7.10 20.11
CA ALA A 210 -16.66 6.45 19.73
C ALA A 210 -15.49 6.91 20.62
N ARG A 211 -15.43 8.21 20.95
CA ARG A 211 -14.45 8.75 21.90
C ARG A 211 -14.60 8.19 23.30
N HIS A 212 -15.82 7.90 23.74
CA HIS A 212 -16.06 7.30 25.05
C HIS A 212 -15.56 5.84 25.12
N VAL A 213 -15.79 5.07 24.05
CA VAL A 213 -15.24 3.70 23.94
C VAL A 213 -13.71 3.71 23.99
N LEU A 214 -13.08 4.59 23.22
CA LEU A 214 -11.62 4.77 23.23
C LEU A 214 -11.05 5.18 24.58
N ALA A 215 -11.78 5.97 25.35
CA ALA A 215 -11.36 6.42 26.68
C ALA A 215 -11.53 5.33 27.76
N SER A 216 -12.25 4.27 27.44
CA SER A 216 -12.58 3.17 28.36
C SER A 216 -11.76 1.90 28.08
N ALA A 217 -11.07 1.83 26.94
CA ALA A 217 -10.17 0.76 26.53
C ALA A 217 -8.72 1.08 26.93
#